data_f89676be374faee8dee48cfe76afd27a
#
_entry.id   f89676be374faee8dee48cfe76afd27a
#
_cell.length_a   1.000
_cell.length_b   1.000
_cell.length_c   1.000
_cell.angle_alpha   90.00
_cell.angle_beta   90.00
_cell.angle_gamma   90.00
#
_symmetry.space_group_name_H-M   'P 1'
#
loop_
_entity.id
_entity.type
_entity.pdbx_description
1 polymer ?
#
loop_
_entity_poly.entity_id
_entity_poly.type
_entity_poly.pdbx_seq_one_letter_code
_entity_poly.pdbx_strand_id
1 'polypeptide(L)'
;TFSTAENGDKLKSVVIFADGYQVISTYDNATGKFLGTNGGTWKLEGNTMTEIVEFNSMNPETVGMESVFKVQITDNEMQIVGSDMQLKRLDNGTPGNLQGAWLMSGRVRNGNTEARDTSRPRKTMKILSGTRFQWIAYNTETKQFSGTGGGTYTTIDGKYTENIEFFSKDNAKAGLSLSFNFELVDGDWTHTGFSSKGDPIHEIWSVRKQ
;
A
#
# COMPACT_ATOMS: atom_id res chain seq x y z
N THR A 1 0.70 -1.04 -11.32
CA THR A 1 0.82 0.23 -10.56
C THR A 1 0.87 1.40 -11.52
N PHE A 2 0.25 2.49 -11.12
CA PHE A 2 0.15 3.70 -11.91
C PHE A 2 0.44 4.93 -11.06
N SER A 3 0.86 6.04 -11.71
CA SER A 3 0.97 7.34 -11.05
C SER A 3 0.56 8.48 -11.96
N THR A 4 0.26 9.64 -11.37
CA THR A 4 0.17 10.89 -12.12
C THR A 4 1.53 11.21 -12.76
N ALA A 5 1.50 11.86 -13.93
CA ALA A 5 2.72 12.19 -14.69
C ALA A 5 3.65 13.09 -13.87
N GLU A 6 4.96 12.84 -13.96
CA GLU A 6 6.00 13.59 -13.25
C GLU A 6 6.35 14.95 -13.89
N ASN A 7 5.57 15.44 -14.83
CA ASN A 7 5.88 16.64 -15.61
C ASN A 7 5.69 17.93 -14.79
N GLY A 8 6.57 18.14 -13.81
CA GLY A 8 6.60 19.39 -13.03
C GLY A 8 5.48 19.51 -12.01
N ASP A 9 4.63 18.50 -11.86
CA ASP A 9 3.58 18.49 -10.86
C ASP A 9 4.18 18.40 -9.46
N LYS A 10 3.80 19.35 -8.64
CA LYS A 10 4.19 19.38 -7.24
C LYS A 10 3.65 18.16 -6.48
N LEU A 11 2.51 17.62 -6.89
CA LEU A 11 1.82 16.51 -6.26
C LEU A 11 1.98 15.24 -7.09
N LYS A 12 2.30 14.13 -6.42
CA LYS A 12 2.35 12.81 -7.00
C LYS A 12 1.28 11.93 -6.36
N SER A 13 0.45 11.30 -7.20
CA SER A 13 -0.49 10.26 -6.78
C SER A 13 -0.01 8.91 -7.31
N VAL A 14 0.05 7.90 -6.45
CA VAL A 14 0.44 6.53 -6.82
C VAL A 14 -0.70 5.59 -6.48
N VAL A 15 -1.10 4.77 -7.44
CA VAL A 15 -2.13 3.72 -7.27
C VAL A 15 -1.46 2.36 -7.38
N ILE A 16 -1.68 1.50 -6.38
CA ILE A 16 -1.22 0.11 -6.37
C ILE A 16 -2.45 -0.80 -6.42
N PHE A 17 -2.45 -1.77 -7.33
CA PHE A 17 -3.44 -2.83 -7.42
C PHE A 17 -2.76 -4.18 -7.15
N ALA A 18 -3.29 -4.97 -6.23
CA ALA A 18 -2.86 -6.34 -5.96
C ALA A 18 -3.99 -7.15 -5.30
N ASP A 19 -4.16 -8.41 -5.70
CA ASP A 19 -5.06 -9.40 -5.10
C ASP A 19 -6.51 -8.91 -4.85
N GLY A 20 -7.05 -8.09 -5.77
CA GLY A 20 -8.39 -7.51 -5.62
C GLY A 20 -8.50 -6.36 -4.63
N TYR A 21 -7.36 -5.84 -4.16
CA TYR A 21 -7.25 -4.62 -3.36
C TYR A 21 -6.57 -3.51 -4.15
N GLN A 22 -6.95 -2.28 -3.86
CA GLN A 22 -6.31 -1.09 -4.40
C GLN A 22 -6.04 -0.08 -3.29
N VAL A 23 -5.02 0.73 -3.48
CA VAL A 23 -4.75 1.92 -2.68
C VAL A 23 -4.29 3.04 -3.60
N ILE A 24 -4.70 4.26 -3.27
CA ILE A 24 -4.11 5.48 -3.84
C ILE A 24 -3.51 6.30 -2.71
N SER A 25 -2.32 6.83 -2.93
CA SER A 25 -1.67 7.79 -2.02
C SER A 25 -1.25 9.03 -2.79
N THR A 26 -1.45 10.20 -2.19
CA THR A 26 -1.04 11.50 -2.73
C THR A 26 -0.10 12.20 -1.76
N TYR A 27 1.01 12.70 -2.27
CA TYR A 27 2.05 13.39 -1.51
C TYR A 27 2.79 14.42 -2.37
N ASP A 28 3.45 15.37 -1.73
CA ASP A 28 4.33 16.33 -2.39
C ASP A 28 5.59 15.59 -2.88
N ASN A 29 5.85 15.64 -4.18
CA ASN A 29 6.90 14.86 -4.83
C ASN A 29 8.32 15.29 -4.40
N ALA A 30 8.50 16.55 -4.02
CA ALA A 30 9.81 17.08 -3.64
C ALA A 30 10.14 16.85 -2.16
N THR A 31 9.13 16.88 -1.28
CA THR A 31 9.35 16.85 0.17
C THR A 31 8.87 15.56 0.83
N GLY A 32 8.15 14.70 0.11
CA GLY A 32 7.49 13.52 0.67
C GLY A 32 6.35 13.84 1.64
N LYS A 33 5.89 15.11 1.71
CA LYS A 33 4.78 15.50 2.59
C LYS A 33 3.51 14.79 2.16
N PHE A 34 3.03 13.90 3.02
CA PHE A 34 1.78 13.17 2.83
C PHE A 34 0.57 14.11 2.81
N LEU A 35 -0.35 13.91 1.86
CA LEU A 35 -1.59 14.66 1.75
C LEU A 35 -2.82 13.79 1.99
N GLY A 36 -2.86 12.58 1.42
CA GLY A 36 -4.01 11.72 1.60
C GLY A 36 -3.83 10.33 1.01
N THR A 37 -4.65 9.40 1.49
CA THR A 37 -4.75 8.04 0.94
C THR A 37 -6.15 7.50 1.15
N ASN A 38 -6.61 6.71 0.21
CA ASN A 38 -7.79 5.87 0.37
C ASN A 38 -7.56 4.52 -0.34
N GLY A 39 -8.44 3.57 -0.08
CA GLY A 39 -8.39 2.28 -0.75
C GLY A 39 -9.37 1.29 -0.15
N GLY A 40 -9.37 0.10 -0.73
CA GLY A 40 -10.26 -0.98 -0.36
C GLY A 40 -10.24 -2.10 -1.39
N THR A 41 -11.34 -2.82 -1.53
CA THR A 41 -11.51 -3.83 -2.56
C THR A 41 -11.89 -3.20 -3.89
N TRP A 42 -11.55 -3.86 -4.98
CA TRP A 42 -11.94 -3.43 -6.33
C TRP A 42 -12.22 -4.62 -7.25
N LYS A 43 -13.02 -4.37 -8.27
CA LYS A 43 -13.20 -5.26 -9.40
C LYS A 43 -13.35 -4.45 -10.69
N LEU A 44 -12.99 -5.06 -11.81
CA LEU A 44 -13.13 -4.49 -13.14
C LEU A 44 -13.96 -5.43 -14.01
N GLU A 45 -15.08 -4.93 -14.52
CA GLU A 45 -15.95 -5.64 -15.47
C GLU A 45 -16.06 -4.82 -16.75
N GLY A 46 -15.42 -5.32 -17.82
CA GLY A 46 -15.23 -4.52 -19.03
C GLY A 46 -14.41 -3.26 -18.74
N ASN A 47 -15.04 -2.10 -18.84
CA ASN A 47 -14.43 -0.81 -18.49
C ASN A 47 -15.07 -0.16 -17.24
N THR A 48 -15.85 -0.92 -16.48
CA THR A 48 -16.49 -0.45 -15.25
C THR A 48 -15.68 -0.93 -14.05
N MET A 49 -15.15 -0.01 -13.29
CA MET A 49 -14.48 -0.28 -12.02
C MET A 49 -15.45 -0.04 -10.88
N THR A 50 -15.51 -1.01 -9.97
CA THR A 50 -16.27 -0.92 -8.73
C THR A 50 -15.29 -1.02 -7.57
N GLU A 51 -15.34 -0.08 -6.66
CA GLU A 51 -14.50 -0.03 -5.45
C GLU A 51 -15.39 0.01 -4.21
N ILE A 52 -15.00 -0.74 -3.17
CA ILE A 52 -15.59 -0.61 -1.82
C ILE A 52 -14.52 -0.03 -0.92
N VAL A 53 -14.76 1.17 -0.40
CA VAL A 53 -13.80 1.91 0.41
C VAL A 53 -13.66 1.30 1.80
N GLU A 54 -12.46 0.89 2.19
CA GLU A 54 -12.18 0.37 3.54
C GLU A 54 -11.50 1.41 4.45
N PHE A 55 -10.81 2.36 3.86
CA PHE A 55 -10.20 3.49 4.57
C PHE A 55 -10.11 4.70 3.66
N ASN A 56 -10.23 5.88 4.26
CA ASN A 56 -10.01 7.17 3.60
C ASN A 56 -9.51 8.17 4.65
N SER A 57 -8.28 8.63 4.49
CA SER A 57 -7.65 9.56 5.44
C SER A 57 -8.19 10.98 5.38
N MET A 58 -8.84 11.35 4.26
CA MET A 58 -9.38 12.69 4.01
C MET A 58 -10.88 12.77 4.30
N ASN A 59 -11.62 11.69 4.00
CA ASN A 59 -13.06 11.63 4.16
C ASN A 59 -13.50 10.27 4.74
N PRO A 60 -13.40 10.09 6.06
CA PRO A 60 -13.76 8.83 6.72
C PRO A 60 -15.23 8.41 6.50
N GLU A 61 -16.13 9.35 6.18
CA GLU A 61 -17.54 9.04 5.93
C GLU A 61 -17.75 8.13 4.72
N THR A 62 -16.81 8.14 3.75
CA THR A 62 -16.88 7.27 2.57
C THR A 62 -16.56 5.80 2.88
N VAL A 63 -16.03 5.47 4.05
CA VAL A 63 -15.72 4.09 4.44
C VAL A 63 -16.99 3.24 4.49
N GLY A 64 -16.96 2.13 3.77
CA GLY A 64 -18.10 1.23 3.54
C GLY A 64 -18.93 1.57 2.30
N MET A 65 -18.66 2.71 1.63
CA MET A 65 -19.37 3.07 0.41
C MET A 65 -18.80 2.35 -0.81
N GLU A 66 -19.67 2.07 -1.76
CA GLU A 66 -19.33 1.60 -3.10
C GLU A 66 -19.21 2.78 -4.06
N SER A 67 -18.15 2.80 -4.85
CA SER A 67 -17.94 3.74 -5.96
C SER A 67 -17.89 2.99 -7.27
N VAL A 68 -18.70 3.41 -8.24
CA VAL A 68 -18.75 2.81 -9.59
C VAL A 68 -18.42 3.88 -10.61
N PHE A 69 -17.40 3.63 -11.42
CA PHE A 69 -16.96 4.57 -12.45
C PHE A 69 -16.37 3.86 -13.67
N LYS A 70 -16.29 4.59 -14.78
CA LYS A 70 -15.68 4.08 -16.01
C LYS A 70 -14.20 4.40 -16.05
N VAL A 71 -13.41 3.45 -16.54
CA VAL A 71 -11.99 3.62 -16.80
C VAL A 71 -11.65 3.28 -18.24
N GLN A 72 -10.62 3.93 -18.76
CA GLN A 72 -9.94 3.53 -19.99
C GLN A 72 -8.53 3.10 -19.61
N ILE A 73 -8.18 1.86 -19.93
CA ILE A 73 -6.88 1.28 -19.57
C ILE A 73 -6.20 0.83 -20.87
N THR A 74 -4.98 1.28 -21.04
CA THR A 74 -4.05 0.83 -22.09
C THR A 74 -2.83 0.17 -21.43
N ASP A 75 -1.88 -0.30 -22.23
CA ASP A 75 -0.63 -0.86 -21.70
C ASP A 75 0.15 0.15 -20.85
N ASN A 76 0.02 1.45 -21.13
CA ASN A 76 0.84 2.48 -20.51
C ASN A 76 0.08 3.45 -19.61
N GLU A 77 -1.26 3.52 -19.71
CA GLU A 77 -2.05 4.56 -19.08
C GLU A 77 -3.37 4.01 -18.53
N MET A 78 -3.85 4.65 -17.49
CA MET A 78 -5.21 4.51 -16.99
C MET A 78 -5.84 5.90 -16.81
N GLN A 79 -7.03 6.09 -17.34
CA GLN A 79 -7.82 7.31 -17.20
C GLN A 79 -9.17 6.99 -16.58
N ILE A 80 -9.59 7.79 -15.61
CA ILE A 80 -10.95 7.76 -15.08
C ILE A 80 -11.81 8.66 -15.98
N VAL A 81 -12.84 8.09 -16.59
CA VAL A 81 -13.72 8.82 -17.51
C VAL A 81 -14.49 9.91 -16.77
N GLY A 82 -14.40 11.14 -17.26
CA GLY A 82 -15.01 12.31 -16.61
C GLY A 82 -14.16 12.95 -15.52
N SER A 83 -12.91 12.50 -15.36
CA SER A 83 -11.91 13.11 -14.48
C SER A 83 -10.72 13.59 -15.29
N ASP A 84 -10.06 14.64 -14.82
CA ASP A 84 -8.77 15.10 -15.39
C ASP A 84 -7.59 14.25 -14.94
N MET A 85 -7.82 13.24 -14.09
CA MET A 85 -6.78 12.36 -13.58
C MET A 85 -6.33 11.38 -14.66
N GLN A 86 -5.12 11.57 -15.15
CA GLN A 86 -4.41 10.66 -16.03
C GLN A 86 -3.27 9.99 -15.25
N LEU A 87 -3.24 8.68 -15.30
CA LEU A 87 -2.29 7.85 -14.56
C LEU A 87 -1.41 7.10 -15.56
N LYS A 88 -0.10 7.26 -15.46
CA LYS A 88 0.88 6.49 -16.26
C LYS A 88 1.31 5.23 -15.52
N ARG A 89 1.53 4.17 -16.26
CA ARG A 89 2.04 2.92 -15.69
C ARG A 89 3.48 3.14 -15.19
N LEU A 90 3.73 2.69 -13.94
CA LEU A 90 5.05 2.78 -13.30
C LEU A 90 5.88 1.50 -13.45
N ASP A 91 5.22 0.35 -13.56
CA ASP A 91 5.86 -0.95 -13.71
C ASP A 91 5.22 -1.75 -14.84
N ASN A 92 5.91 -2.76 -15.33
CA ASN A 92 5.46 -3.59 -16.45
C ASN A 92 4.46 -4.68 -16.02
N GLY A 93 4.02 -4.69 -14.76
CA GLY A 93 3.13 -5.71 -14.21
C GLY A 93 3.81 -7.04 -13.90
N THR A 94 5.14 -7.16 -14.07
CA THR A 94 5.88 -8.37 -13.66
C THR A 94 5.80 -8.50 -12.13
N PRO A 95 5.35 -9.66 -11.61
CA PRO A 95 5.24 -9.87 -10.17
C PRO A 95 6.60 -9.78 -9.48
N GLY A 96 6.66 -9.08 -8.34
CA GLY A 96 7.77 -9.18 -7.40
C GLY A 96 7.56 -10.36 -6.44
N ASN A 97 8.63 -10.76 -5.73
CA ASN A 97 8.56 -11.89 -4.78
C ASN A 97 7.52 -11.69 -3.66
N LEU A 98 7.23 -10.44 -3.31
CA LEU A 98 6.26 -10.07 -2.27
C LEU A 98 5.04 -9.35 -2.82
N GLN A 99 4.83 -9.38 -4.16
CA GLN A 99 3.62 -8.80 -4.73
C GLN A 99 2.37 -9.40 -4.09
N GLY A 100 1.42 -8.54 -3.72
CA GLY A 100 0.18 -8.98 -3.10
C GLY A 100 -0.36 -8.00 -2.07
N ALA A 101 -1.49 -8.35 -1.48
CA ALA A 101 -2.05 -7.70 -0.31
C ALA A 101 -1.81 -8.58 0.92
N TRP A 102 -1.22 -8.01 1.96
CA TRP A 102 -0.79 -8.71 3.17
C TRP A 102 -1.38 -8.07 4.41
N LEU A 103 -1.84 -8.88 5.36
CA LEU A 103 -2.23 -8.43 6.69
C LEU A 103 -1.20 -8.86 7.72
N MET A 104 -0.84 -7.94 8.63
CA MET A 104 -0.01 -8.30 9.76
C MET A 104 -0.77 -9.29 10.64
N SER A 105 -0.34 -10.56 10.61
CA SER A 105 -0.96 -11.69 11.30
C SER A 105 -0.25 -12.07 12.58
N GLY A 106 0.95 -11.52 12.86
CA GLY A 106 1.66 -11.81 14.10
C GLY A 106 2.92 -10.98 14.29
N ARG A 107 3.49 -11.16 15.47
CA ARG A 107 4.82 -10.64 15.86
C ARG A 107 5.53 -11.67 16.72
N VAL A 108 6.85 -11.71 16.62
CA VAL A 108 7.66 -12.48 17.56
C VAL A 108 8.30 -11.55 18.57
N ARG A 109 8.08 -11.78 19.85
CA ARG A 109 8.68 -11.03 20.96
C ARG A 109 9.26 -12.01 21.98
N ASN A 110 10.50 -11.79 22.38
CA ASN A 110 11.20 -12.68 23.33
C ASN A 110 11.10 -14.16 22.96
N GLY A 111 11.19 -14.48 21.64
CA GLY A 111 11.09 -15.85 21.12
C GLY A 111 9.66 -16.42 21.05
N ASN A 112 8.64 -15.68 21.48
CA ASN A 112 7.24 -16.11 21.45
C ASN A 112 6.48 -15.44 20.31
N THR A 113 5.71 -16.22 19.57
CA THR A 113 4.81 -15.69 18.53
C THR A 113 3.50 -15.21 19.15
N GLU A 114 3.22 -13.92 18.99
CA GLU A 114 1.96 -13.28 19.35
C GLU A 114 1.11 -13.17 18.08
N ALA A 115 0.15 -14.09 17.91
CA ALA A 115 -0.78 -14.07 16.77
C ALA A 115 -1.76 -12.89 16.87
N ARG A 116 -2.13 -12.36 15.70
CA ARG A 116 -3.16 -11.32 15.55
C ARG A 116 -4.31 -11.88 14.72
N ASP A 117 -5.52 -11.65 15.22
CA ASP A 117 -6.74 -11.96 14.49
C ASP A 117 -6.92 -10.94 13.36
N THR A 118 -6.70 -11.39 12.12
CA THR A 118 -6.82 -10.57 10.91
C THR A 118 -8.27 -10.34 10.47
N SER A 119 -9.25 -11.03 11.08
CA SER A 119 -10.68 -10.80 10.82
C SER A 119 -11.20 -9.52 11.48
N ARG A 120 -10.55 -9.05 12.55
CA ARG A 120 -10.96 -7.85 13.30
C ARG A 120 -10.99 -6.59 12.43
N PRO A 121 -11.85 -5.60 12.76
CA PRO A 121 -11.95 -4.33 12.01
C PRO A 121 -10.63 -3.54 11.95
N ARG A 122 -9.79 -3.61 12.99
CA ARG A 122 -8.47 -2.97 12.97
C ARG A 122 -7.49 -3.76 12.11
N LYS A 123 -7.07 -3.15 11.01
CA LYS A 123 -6.14 -3.71 10.04
C LYS A 123 -4.79 -3.00 10.07
N THR A 124 -3.73 -3.76 9.83
CA THR A 124 -2.46 -3.24 9.33
C THR A 124 -2.15 -4.02 8.07
N MET A 125 -2.25 -3.35 6.95
CA MET A 125 -2.09 -3.95 5.61
C MET A 125 -0.80 -3.46 4.98
N LYS A 126 -0.12 -4.31 4.24
CA LYS A 126 0.84 -3.95 3.18
C LYS A 126 0.27 -4.37 1.84
N ILE A 127 0.36 -3.51 0.85
CA ILE A 127 0.03 -3.83 -0.53
C ILE A 127 1.25 -3.54 -1.38
N LEU A 128 1.63 -4.50 -2.22
CA LEU A 128 2.83 -4.42 -3.04
C LEU A 128 2.50 -4.79 -4.49
N SER A 129 3.03 -3.99 -5.42
CA SER A 129 3.16 -4.38 -6.83
C SER A 129 4.53 -5.01 -7.07
N GLY A 130 4.98 -5.12 -8.32
CA GLY A 130 6.33 -5.57 -8.64
C GLY A 130 7.45 -4.64 -8.12
N THR A 131 7.16 -3.36 -7.92
CA THR A 131 8.18 -2.33 -7.61
C THR A 131 7.79 -1.36 -6.51
N ARG A 132 6.50 -1.30 -6.14
CA ARG A 132 5.95 -0.31 -5.21
C ARG A 132 5.31 -1.00 -4.03
N PHE A 133 5.38 -0.35 -2.87
CA PHE A 133 4.70 -0.77 -1.66
C PHE A 133 3.99 0.39 -0.97
N GLN A 134 2.96 0.05 -0.21
CA GLN A 134 2.36 0.93 0.79
C GLN A 134 1.92 0.09 1.98
N TRP A 135 2.25 0.53 3.21
CA TRP A 135 1.62 0.00 4.41
C TRP A 135 0.57 0.98 4.91
N ILE A 136 -0.53 0.45 5.44
CA ILE A 136 -1.65 1.25 5.94
C ILE A 136 -2.17 0.64 7.24
N ALA A 137 -2.41 1.49 8.24
CA ALA A 137 -3.07 1.11 9.49
C ALA A 137 -4.40 1.86 9.61
N TYR A 138 -5.49 1.12 9.75
CA TYR A 138 -6.86 1.66 9.77
C TYR A 138 -7.82 0.76 10.55
N ASN A 139 -9.06 1.22 10.75
CA ASN A 139 -10.15 0.47 11.35
C ASN A 139 -11.42 0.69 10.54
N THR A 140 -11.99 -0.40 10.01
CA THR A 140 -13.17 -0.36 9.12
C THR A 140 -14.47 -0.06 9.88
N GLU A 141 -14.55 -0.38 11.19
CA GLU A 141 -15.73 -0.15 12.01
C GLU A 141 -15.78 1.30 12.50
N THR A 142 -14.68 1.78 13.09
CA THR A 142 -14.61 3.17 13.59
C THR A 142 -14.25 4.17 12.49
N LYS A 143 -13.99 3.70 11.27
CA LYS A 143 -13.57 4.50 10.11
C LYS A 143 -12.27 5.28 10.33
N GLN A 144 -11.51 4.93 11.38
CA GLN A 144 -10.31 5.65 11.77
C GLN A 144 -9.12 5.24 10.90
N PHE A 145 -8.49 6.23 10.27
CA PHE A 145 -7.16 6.11 9.69
C PHE A 145 -6.10 6.38 10.77
N SER A 146 -5.08 5.50 10.88
CA SER A 146 -4.04 5.60 11.91
C SER A 146 -2.68 5.99 11.36
N GLY A 147 -2.40 5.69 10.11
CA GLY A 147 -1.14 6.06 9.47
C GLY A 147 -0.79 5.20 8.27
N THR A 148 0.14 5.71 7.46
CA THR A 148 0.65 5.05 6.26
C THR A 148 2.06 5.53 5.93
N GLY A 149 2.77 4.74 5.14
CA GLY A 149 4.00 5.09 4.45
C GLY A 149 4.17 4.21 3.23
N GLY A 150 4.93 4.67 2.26
CA GLY A 150 5.12 3.93 1.03
C GLY A 150 6.24 4.49 0.17
N GLY A 151 6.48 3.84 -0.95
CA GLY A 151 7.53 4.18 -1.90
C GLY A 151 7.86 3.01 -2.82
N THR A 152 9.13 2.85 -3.14
CA THR A 152 9.63 1.71 -3.91
C THR A 152 10.22 0.64 -3.00
N TYR A 153 10.31 -0.59 -3.49
CA TYR A 153 11.00 -1.66 -2.79
C TYR A 153 11.77 -2.57 -3.73
N THR A 154 12.70 -3.31 -3.16
CA THR A 154 13.41 -4.41 -3.83
C THR A 154 13.47 -5.65 -2.94
N THR A 155 13.58 -6.83 -3.57
CA THR A 155 13.81 -8.11 -2.90
C THR A 155 15.02 -8.77 -3.54
N ILE A 156 16.21 -8.58 -2.95
CA ILE A 156 17.48 -9.06 -3.46
C ILE A 156 18.22 -9.79 -2.33
N ASP A 157 18.72 -10.99 -2.60
CA ASP A 157 19.54 -11.77 -1.66
C ASP A 157 18.93 -11.92 -0.25
N GLY A 158 17.63 -12.25 -0.19
CA GLY A 158 16.91 -12.40 1.08
C GLY A 158 16.65 -11.08 1.83
N LYS A 159 16.93 -9.96 1.18
CA LYS A 159 16.65 -8.62 1.73
C LYS A 159 15.45 -7.98 1.05
N TYR A 160 14.52 -7.51 1.87
CA TYR A 160 13.45 -6.60 1.48
C TYR A 160 13.87 -5.18 1.86
N THR A 161 14.08 -4.34 0.87
CA THR A 161 14.52 -2.95 1.10
C THR A 161 13.43 -1.98 0.67
N GLU A 162 12.93 -1.20 1.62
CA GLU A 162 11.95 -0.11 1.40
C GLU A 162 12.69 1.21 1.16
N ASN A 163 12.41 1.90 0.06
CA ASN A 163 12.82 3.29 -0.15
C ASN A 163 11.59 4.18 0.05
N ILE A 164 11.57 4.93 1.13
CA ILE A 164 10.42 5.68 1.60
C ILE A 164 10.26 6.96 0.79
N GLU A 165 9.16 7.11 0.06
CA GLU A 165 8.82 8.33 -0.66
C GLU A 165 7.92 9.25 0.15
N PHE A 166 7.08 8.69 1.04
CA PHE A 166 6.22 9.44 1.95
C PHE A 166 5.96 8.69 3.25
N PHE A 167 5.69 9.45 4.32
CA PHE A 167 5.35 8.90 5.63
C PHE A 167 4.36 9.85 6.33
N SER A 168 3.14 9.38 6.64
CA SER A 168 2.04 10.25 7.09
C SER A 168 2.24 10.94 8.43
N LYS A 169 3.08 10.38 9.30
CA LYS A 169 3.31 10.91 10.65
C LYS A 169 4.56 11.80 10.76
N ASP A 170 5.48 11.68 9.80
CA ASP A 170 6.75 12.39 9.85
C ASP A 170 7.38 12.40 8.45
N ASN A 171 7.22 13.48 7.72
CA ASN A 171 7.76 13.60 6.36
C ASN A 171 9.30 13.63 6.32
N ALA A 172 9.99 13.84 7.45
CA ALA A 172 11.46 13.69 7.53
C ALA A 172 11.92 12.24 7.32
N LYS A 173 10.99 11.27 7.31
CA LYS A 173 11.27 9.87 6.96
C LYS A 173 11.33 9.63 5.44
N ALA A 174 10.82 10.55 4.62
CA ALA A 174 10.99 10.48 3.18
C ALA A 174 12.48 10.56 2.81
N GLY A 175 12.89 9.73 1.86
CA GLY A 175 14.29 9.57 1.46
C GLY A 175 15.07 8.51 2.26
N LEU A 176 14.51 7.95 3.35
CA LEU A 176 15.15 6.85 4.07
C LEU A 176 15.04 5.55 3.27
N SER A 177 16.09 4.74 3.40
CA SER A 177 16.11 3.35 2.92
C SER A 177 16.22 2.41 4.12
N LEU A 178 15.25 1.51 4.25
CA LEU A 178 15.17 0.55 5.35
C LEU A 178 15.28 -0.87 4.80
N SER A 179 16.27 -1.63 5.29
CA SER A 179 16.51 -3.00 4.84
C SER A 179 16.16 -4.01 5.93
N PHE A 180 15.43 -5.05 5.53
CA PHE A 180 14.95 -6.11 6.38
C PHE A 180 15.33 -7.47 5.81
N ASN A 181 15.49 -8.48 6.65
CA ASN A 181 15.47 -9.85 6.17
C ASN A 181 14.01 -10.24 5.88
N PHE A 182 13.77 -11.04 4.85
CA PHE A 182 12.47 -11.61 4.58
C PHE A 182 12.58 -13.08 4.19
N GLU A 183 11.59 -13.83 4.58
CA GLU A 183 11.40 -15.23 4.19
C GLU A 183 9.93 -15.48 3.94
N LEU A 184 9.62 -16.34 2.99
CA LEU A 184 8.28 -16.88 2.77
C LEU A 184 8.25 -18.30 3.33
N VAL A 185 7.49 -18.51 4.41
CA VAL A 185 7.35 -19.80 5.09
C VAL A 185 5.88 -20.18 5.10
N ASP A 186 5.52 -21.30 4.48
CA ASP A 186 4.15 -21.81 4.40
C ASP A 186 3.13 -20.79 3.85
N GLY A 187 3.58 -19.86 3.01
CA GLY A 187 2.77 -18.80 2.42
C GLY A 187 2.69 -17.52 3.25
N ASP A 188 3.23 -17.50 4.45
CA ASP A 188 3.38 -16.31 5.27
C ASP A 188 4.74 -15.63 5.04
N TRP A 189 4.73 -14.31 5.09
CA TRP A 189 5.93 -13.49 4.98
C TRP A 189 6.46 -13.12 6.37
N THR A 190 7.63 -13.62 6.72
CA THR A 190 8.38 -13.22 7.91
C THR A 190 9.30 -12.04 7.58
N HIS A 191 9.28 -11.01 8.41
CA HIS A 191 9.94 -9.72 8.20
C HIS A 191 10.71 -9.32 9.46
N THR A 192 12.05 -9.30 9.39
CA THR A 192 12.91 -9.00 10.55
C THR A 192 13.91 -7.89 10.25
N GLY A 193 14.18 -7.04 11.24
CA GLY A 193 15.12 -5.93 11.10
C GLY A 193 14.86 -4.85 12.15
N PHE A 194 15.06 -3.60 11.75
CA PHE A 194 14.86 -2.43 12.61
C PHE A 194 13.88 -1.44 12.00
N SER A 195 12.99 -0.90 12.83
CA SER A 195 12.07 0.16 12.43
C SER A 195 12.81 1.45 12.08
N SER A 196 12.11 2.44 11.50
CA SER A 196 12.67 3.78 11.25
C SER A 196 13.05 4.55 12.53
N LYS A 197 12.75 3.99 13.71
CA LYS A 197 13.15 4.51 15.04
C LYS A 197 14.31 3.74 15.66
N GLY A 198 14.77 2.66 15.00
CA GLY A 198 15.80 1.77 15.51
C GLY A 198 15.29 0.64 16.42
N ASP A 199 13.97 0.52 16.61
CA ASP A 199 13.41 -0.57 17.41
C ASP A 199 13.48 -1.89 16.62
N PRO A 200 13.86 -3.03 17.26
CA PRO A 200 13.86 -4.31 16.58
C PRO A 200 12.42 -4.72 16.23
N ILE A 201 12.25 -5.26 15.02
CA ILE A 201 10.98 -5.79 14.55
C ILE A 201 11.14 -7.25 14.10
N HIS A 202 10.12 -8.05 14.37
CA HIS A 202 9.95 -9.39 13.84
C HIS A 202 8.45 -9.56 13.62
N GLU A 203 8.02 -9.38 12.39
CA GLU A 203 6.62 -9.36 12.00
C GLU A 203 6.30 -10.53 11.09
N ILE A 204 5.06 -11.02 11.19
CA ILE A 204 4.51 -12.07 10.34
C ILE A 204 3.32 -11.48 9.59
N TRP A 205 3.32 -11.68 8.29
CA TRP A 205 2.32 -11.16 7.36
C TRP A 205 1.71 -12.30 6.57
N SER A 206 0.40 -12.45 6.63
CA SER A 206 -0.34 -13.46 5.86
C SER A 206 -1.02 -12.82 4.66
N VAL A 207 -1.10 -13.57 3.56
CA VAL A 207 -1.82 -13.12 2.35
C VAL A 207 -3.26 -12.78 2.73
N ARG A 208 -3.70 -11.61 2.30
CA ARG A 208 -5.06 -11.16 2.48
C ARG A 208 -5.97 -11.84 1.46
N LYS A 209 -6.85 -12.70 1.95
CA LYS A 209 -7.88 -13.35 1.12
C LYS A 209 -9.10 -12.41 1.02
N GLN A 210 -9.76 -12.42 -0.14
CA GLN A 210 -11.08 -11.81 -0.35
C GLN A 210 -12.17 -12.64 0.31
#